data_5e727647791f9a8c493e31206bbee1eb
#
_entry.id   5e727647791f9a8c493e31206bbee1eb
#
_cell.length_a   1.000
_cell.length_b   1.000
_cell.length_c   1.000
_cell.angle_alpha   90.00
_cell.angle_beta   90.00
_cell.angle_gamma   90.00
#
_symmetry.space_group_name_H-M   'P 1'
#
loop_
_entity.id
_entity.type
_entity.pdbx_description
1 polymer ?
#
loop_
_entity_poly.entity_id
_entity_poly.type
_entity_poly.pdbx_seq_one_letter_code
_entity_poly.pdbx_strand_id
1 'polypeptide(L)'
;DTLSYHKKWMNEFLDLLIAANLNVSWTCCAAVNTVDDKDLLKKMRKSGCWNIFFGYETGVEELAENIQTNKKNRDFEKMKKIGKWTKEAGIEVRAGFLVGLPGETPALAKKTIQTAIELDPDYAQFTVCCPYPGTKLANEIHEGKWGKFITHDLKDYNMWKVTWLPFGYKNSEELKNMERYAFRKFYLRPSYVLRRILAIRSFEDIKRYIKGGRALVKGFL
;
A
#
# COMPACT_ATOMS: atom_id res chain seq x y z
N ASP A 1 1.48 -9.98 8.57
CA ASP A 1 2.93 -10.07 8.71
C ASP A 1 3.57 -10.46 7.37
N THR A 2 4.87 -10.16 7.24
CA THR A 2 5.61 -10.40 6.01
C THR A 2 5.94 -11.88 5.85
N LEU A 3 5.16 -12.60 5.06
CA LEU A 3 5.32 -14.05 4.83
C LEU A 3 6.69 -14.42 4.26
N SER A 4 7.25 -13.57 3.42
CA SER A 4 8.49 -13.82 2.66
C SER A 4 9.78 -13.47 3.42
N TYR A 5 9.73 -13.19 4.72
CA TYR A 5 10.90 -12.75 5.49
C TYR A 5 12.00 -13.82 5.55
N HIS A 6 11.65 -15.08 5.73
CA HIS A 6 12.57 -16.22 5.75
C HIS A 6 12.55 -16.98 4.42
N LYS A 7 13.44 -16.65 3.49
CA LYS A 7 13.48 -17.23 2.15
C LYS A 7 13.51 -18.77 2.11
N LYS A 8 14.29 -19.41 3.01
CA LYS A 8 14.36 -20.86 3.08
C LYS A 8 13.01 -21.47 3.46
N TRP A 9 12.42 -21.01 4.55
CA TRP A 9 11.09 -21.45 4.99
C TRP A 9 10.02 -21.20 3.91
N MET A 10 10.07 -20.04 3.28
CA MET A 10 9.13 -19.71 2.20
C MET A 10 9.22 -20.69 1.04
N ASN A 11 10.44 -21.05 0.62
CA ASN A 11 10.62 -22.03 -0.46
C ASN A 11 10.10 -23.41 -0.08
N GLU A 12 10.40 -23.89 1.14
CA GLU A 12 9.91 -25.18 1.66
C GLU A 12 8.37 -25.19 1.74
N PHE A 13 7.77 -24.12 2.27
CA PHE A 13 6.31 -23.95 2.32
C PHE A 13 5.66 -24.01 0.94
N LEU A 14 6.23 -23.32 -0.05
CA LEU A 14 5.71 -23.32 -1.42
C LEU A 14 5.87 -24.70 -2.08
N ASP A 15 6.96 -25.42 -1.83
CA ASP A 15 7.15 -26.77 -2.35
C ASP A 15 6.11 -27.73 -1.79
N LEU A 16 5.86 -27.68 -0.48
CA LEU A 16 4.83 -28.50 0.15
C LEU A 16 3.43 -28.17 -0.37
N LEU A 17 3.13 -26.87 -0.55
CA LEU A 17 1.82 -26.44 -1.05
C LEU A 17 1.57 -26.88 -2.50
N ILE A 18 2.62 -26.82 -3.34
CA ILE A 18 2.56 -27.30 -4.72
C ILE A 18 2.43 -28.83 -4.76
N ALA A 19 3.21 -29.56 -3.95
CA ALA A 19 3.17 -31.02 -3.90
C ALA A 19 1.84 -31.53 -3.37
N ALA A 20 1.25 -30.87 -2.39
CA ALA A 20 -0.07 -31.22 -1.86
C ALA A 20 -1.21 -31.00 -2.85
N ASN A 21 -0.97 -30.28 -3.96
CA ASN A 21 -1.94 -29.99 -5.04
C ASN A 21 -3.29 -29.49 -4.51
N LEU A 22 -3.27 -28.73 -3.43
CA LEU A 22 -4.47 -28.12 -2.86
C LEU A 22 -4.94 -27.01 -3.81
N ASN A 23 -6.17 -27.08 -4.28
CA ASN A 23 -6.76 -26.04 -5.12
C ASN A 23 -7.09 -24.78 -4.28
N VAL A 24 -6.06 -24.17 -3.68
CA VAL A 24 -6.18 -23.01 -2.83
C VAL A 24 -5.76 -21.75 -3.56
N SER A 25 -6.42 -20.64 -3.24
CA SER A 25 -6.09 -19.32 -3.71
C SER A 25 -5.72 -18.44 -2.50
N TRP A 26 -4.56 -17.80 -2.52
CA TRP A 26 -4.06 -17.07 -1.38
C TRP A 26 -3.38 -15.74 -1.73
N THR A 27 -3.26 -14.87 -0.73
CA THR A 27 -2.61 -13.57 -0.81
C THR A 27 -1.65 -13.40 0.36
N CYS A 28 -0.68 -12.51 0.22
CA CYS A 28 0.21 -12.17 1.32
C CYS A 28 0.60 -10.69 1.32
N CYS A 29 1.15 -10.26 2.46
CA CYS A 29 1.93 -9.05 2.55
C CYS A 29 3.42 -9.41 2.37
N ALA A 30 4.15 -8.60 1.63
CA ALA A 30 5.58 -8.75 1.42
C ALA A 30 6.30 -7.40 1.47
N ALA A 31 7.54 -7.42 1.93
CA ALA A 31 8.43 -6.29 1.72
C ALA A 31 9.19 -6.47 0.39
N VAL A 32 9.49 -5.37 -0.29
CA VAL A 32 10.13 -5.37 -1.61
C VAL A 32 11.43 -6.19 -1.65
N ASN A 33 12.20 -6.14 -0.57
CA ASN A 33 13.48 -6.85 -0.47
C ASN A 33 13.36 -8.35 -0.14
N THR A 34 12.17 -8.84 0.13
CA THR A 34 11.96 -10.25 0.51
C THR A 34 11.45 -11.12 -0.65
N VAL A 35 11.03 -10.50 -1.75
CA VAL A 35 10.54 -11.18 -2.97
C VAL A 35 11.30 -10.70 -4.23
N ASP A 36 12.57 -10.41 -4.07
CA ASP A 36 13.47 -9.89 -5.11
C ASP A 36 14.04 -10.96 -6.05
N ASP A 37 13.29 -12.03 -6.26
CA ASP A 37 13.64 -13.19 -7.08
C ASP A 37 12.46 -13.56 -7.99
N LYS A 38 12.70 -13.60 -9.31
CA LYS A 38 11.67 -13.95 -10.29
C LYS A 38 11.18 -15.39 -10.15
N ASP A 39 12.05 -16.31 -9.79
CA ASP A 39 11.67 -17.72 -9.69
C ASP A 39 10.85 -17.97 -8.42
N LEU A 40 11.14 -17.25 -7.33
CA LEU A 40 10.28 -17.23 -6.14
C LEU A 40 8.87 -16.73 -6.51
N LEU A 41 8.74 -15.63 -7.25
CA LEU A 41 7.44 -15.09 -7.67
C LEU A 41 6.67 -16.07 -8.56
N LYS A 42 7.33 -16.73 -9.52
CA LYS A 42 6.70 -17.80 -10.33
C LYS A 42 6.24 -18.97 -9.47
N LYS A 43 7.05 -19.38 -8.49
CA LYS A 43 6.73 -20.45 -7.54
C LYS A 43 5.54 -20.07 -6.66
N MET A 44 5.49 -18.83 -6.16
CA MET A 44 4.31 -18.29 -5.45
C MET A 44 3.06 -18.37 -6.33
N ARG A 45 3.14 -17.94 -7.60
CA ARG A 45 2.01 -18.04 -8.51
C ARG A 45 1.55 -19.48 -8.72
N LYS A 46 2.48 -20.41 -8.93
CA LYS A 46 2.19 -21.84 -9.12
C LYS A 46 1.50 -22.44 -7.89
N SER A 47 1.81 -21.97 -6.68
CA SER A 47 1.19 -22.42 -5.43
C SER A 47 -0.17 -21.79 -5.14
N GLY A 48 -0.70 -20.92 -6.04
CA GLY A 48 -2.02 -20.30 -5.91
C GLY A 48 -1.99 -18.84 -5.42
N CYS A 49 -0.81 -18.21 -5.26
CA CYS A 49 -0.73 -16.80 -4.95
C CYS A 49 -1.26 -15.95 -6.12
N TRP A 50 -2.25 -15.12 -5.88
CA TRP A 50 -2.82 -14.27 -6.91
C TRP A 50 -2.65 -12.77 -6.67
N ASN A 51 -2.31 -12.37 -5.43
CA ASN A 51 -2.11 -10.98 -5.08
C ASN A 51 -1.04 -10.83 -3.98
N ILE A 52 -0.17 -9.84 -4.13
CA ILE A 52 0.80 -9.45 -3.09
C ILE A 52 0.56 -7.99 -2.71
N PHE A 53 0.46 -7.72 -1.41
CA PHE A 53 0.41 -6.38 -0.86
C PHE A 53 1.81 -5.92 -0.46
N PHE A 54 2.28 -4.83 -1.06
CA PHE A 54 3.52 -4.15 -0.70
C PHE A 54 3.24 -2.87 0.07
N GLY A 55 3.82 -2.72 1.26
CA GLY A 55 3.87 -1.45 1.97
C GLY A 55 4.99 -0.59 1.40
N TYR A 56 4.63 0.39 0.58
CA TYR A 56 5.58 1.37 0.05
C TYR A 56 5.65 2.63 0.90
N GLU A 57 4.61 2.91 1.63
CA GLU A 57 4.40 3.99 2.61
C GLU A 57 4.49 5.38 1.98
N THR A 58 5.62 5.75 1.38
CA THR A 58 5.84 7.07 0.77
C THR A 58 6.83 6.98 -0.40
N GLY A 59 6.72 7.92 -1.34
CA GLY A 59 7.70 8.16 -2.40
C GLY A 59 8.71 9.25 -2.07
N VAL A 60 8.73 9.76 -0.83
CA VAL A 60 9.60 10.85 -0.40
C VAL A 60 10.60 10.34 0.63
N GLU A 61 11.90 10.45 0.33
CA GLU A 61 12.96 9.89 1.17
C GLU A 61 12.96 10.47 2.58
N GLU A 62 12.84 11.78 2.72
CA GLU A 62 12.74 12.46 4.01
C GLU A 62 11.60 11.92 4.90
N LEU A 63 10.41 11.74 4.33
CA LEU A 63 9.28 11.19 5.07
C LEU A 63 9.50 9.73 5.47
N ALA A 64 10.14 8.95 4.61
CA ALA A 64 10.48 7.58 4.92
C ALA A 64 11.54 7.49 6.03
N GLU A 65 12.44 8.46 6.15
CA GLU A 65 13.40 8.59 7.26
C GLU A 65 12.68 8.89 8.58
N ASN A 66 11.73 9.80 8.56
CA ASN A 66 10.96 10.19 9.74
C ASN A 66 10.18 9.02 10.35
N ILE A 67 9.70 8.07 9.54
CA ILE A 67 9.02 6.86 10.02
C ILE A 67 9.96 5.65 10.17
N GLN A 68 11.27 5.85 10.02
CA GLN A 68 12.31 4.84 10.19
C GLN A 68 12.10 3.58 9.34
N THR A 69 11.52 3.71 8.16
CA THR A 69 11.45 2.60 7.22
C THR A 69 12.85 2.18 6.79
N ASN A 70 13.07 0.89 6.63
CA ASN A 70 14.38 0.36 6.23
C ASN A 70 14.82 0.97 4.90
N LYS A 71 16.02 1.57 4.83
CA LYS A 71 16.60 2.19 3.62
C LYS A 71 16.55 1.28 2.38
N LYS A 72 16.71 -0.03 2.57
CA LYS A 72 16.64 -1.03 1.48
C LYS A 72 15.26 -1.15 0.83
N ASN A 73 14.21 -0.69 1.50
CA ASN A 73 12.83 -0.72 0.97
C ASN A 73 12.43 0.56 0.23
N ARG A 74 13.33 1.56 0.13
CA ARG A 74 13.06 2.89 -0.44
C ARG A 74 13.63 3.07 -1.84
N ASP A 75 14.31 2.08 -2.37
CA ASP A 75 14.83 2.11 -3.74
C ASP A 75 13.66 2.06 -4.72
N PHE A 76 13.31 3.22 -5.28
CA PHE A 76 12.21 3.38 -6.23
C PHE A 76 12.37 2.48 -7.45
N GLU A 77 13.58 2.38 -8.00
CA GLU A 77 13.85 1.51 -9.14
C GLU A 77 13.66 0.04 -8.79
N LYS A 78 14.07 -0.35 -7.58
CA LYS A 78 13.81 -1.70 -7.06
C LYS A 78 12.32 -1.95 -6.87
N MET A 79 11.57 -1.01 -6.29
CA MET A 79 10.11 -1.11 -6.14
C MET A 79 9.44 -1.32 -7.50
N LYS A 80 9.80 -0.52 -8.50
CA LYS A 80 9.29 -0.59 -9.86
C LYS A 80 9.63 -1.93 -10.52
N LYS A 81 10.87 -2.36 -10.39
CA LYS A 81 11.37 -3.64 -10.90
C LYS A 81 10.61 -4.82 -10.31
N ILE A 82 10.46 -4.87 -8.97
CA ILE A 82 9.76 -5.96 -8.28
C ILE A 82 8.26 -5.95 -8.62
N GLY A 83 7.63 -4.78 -8.65
CA GLY A 83 6.24 -4.65 -9.09
C GLY A 83 6.03 -5.20 -10.51
N LYS A 84 6.94 -4.87 -11.44
CA LYS A 84 6.93 -5.42 -12.81
C LYS A 84 7.09 -6.95 -12.81
N TRP A 85 8.06 -7.50 -12.09
CA TRP A 85 8.29 -8.94 -12.02
C TRP A 85 7.11 -9.69 -11.39
N THR A 86 6.46 -9.11 -10.39
CA THR A 86 5.26 -9.66 -9.77
C THR A 86 4.12 -9.78 -10.78
N LYS A 87 3.90 -8.74 -11.60
CA LYS A 87 2.91 -8.77 -12.68
C LYS A 87 3.27 -9.75 -13.79
N GLU A 88 4.55 -9.81 -14.19
CA GLU A 88 5.06 -10.80 -15.17
C GLU A 88 4.83 -12.25 -14.71
N ALA A 89 4.88 -12.50 -13.41
CA ALA A 89 4.56 -13.80 -12.83
C ALA A 89 3.04 -14.10 -12.79
N GLY A 90 2.18 -13.16 -13.19
CA GLY A 90 0.72 -13.31 -13.16
C GLY A 90 0.11 -13.08 -11.78
N ILE A 91 0.80 -12.31 -10.91
CA ILE A 91 0.35 -11.93 -9.57
C ILE A 91 -0.04 -10.46 -9.58
N GLU A 92 -1.22 -10.11 -9.07
CA GLU A 92 -1.65 -8.72 -8.93
C GLU A 92 -0.83 -8.01 -7.84
N VAL A 93 -0.44 -6.77 -8.11
CA VAL A 93 0.28 -5.91 -7.17
C VAL A 93 -0.70 -4.98 -6.47
N ARG A 94 -0.79 -5.07 -5.16
CA ARG A 94 -1.44 -4.09 -4.31
C ARG A 94 -0.39 -3.30 -3.54
N ALA A 95 -0.48 -1.97 -3.54
CA ALA A 95 0.48 -1.08 -2.91
C ALA A 95 -0.20 -0.20 -1.85
N GLY A 96 0.39 -0.12 -0.66
CA GLY A 96 -0.03 0.75 0.44
C GLY A 96 0.82 2.02 0.50
N PHE A 97 0.16 3.16 0.62
CA PHE A 97 0.76 4.47 0.81
C PHE A 97 0.09 5.18 1.99
N LEU A 98 0.87 5.96 2.71
CA LEU A 98 0.39 6.76 3.84
C LEU A 98 0.31 8.23 3.46
N VAL A 99 -0.67 8.92 4.04
CA VAL A 99 -0.85 10.37 3.99
C VAL A 99 -0.84 10.89 5.43
N GLY A 100 -0.30 12.07 5.65
CA GLY A 100 -0.17 12.64 6.99
C GLY A 100 0.97 12.02 7.78
N LEU A 101 2.10 11.78 7.14
CA LEU A 101 3.33 11.33 7.78
C LEU A 101 4.00 12.46 8.59
N PRO A 102 4.88 12.11 9.58
CA PRO A 102 5.67 13.10 10.30
C PRO A 102 6.47 14.00 9.35
N GLY A 103 6.28 15.31 9.44
CA GLY A 103 6.94 16.29 8.54
C GLY A 103 6.28 16.45 7.18
N GLU A 104 5.19 15.70 6.90
CA GLU A 104 4.52 15.79 5.61
C GLU A 104 3.78 17.13 5.45
N THR A 105 3.88 17.67 4.24
CA THR A 105 3.08 18.80 3.74
C THR A 105 2.21 18.32 2.57
N PRO A 106 1.16 19.07 2.18
CA PRO A 106 0.37 18.73 0.99
C PRO A 106 1.20 18.60 -0.30
N ALA A 107 2.32 19.33 -0.40
CA ALA A 107 3.23 19.21 -1.53
C ALA A 107 3.99 17.88 -1.54
N LEU A 108 4.45 17.41 -0.39
CA LEU A 108 5.12 16.12 -0.25
C LEU A 108 4.16 14.94 -0.44
N ALA A 109 2.93 15.05 0.09
CA ALA A 109 1.88 14.07 -0.18
C ALA A 109 1.61 13.90 -1.68
N LYS A 110 1.56 15.00 -2.44
CA LYS A 110 1.41 14.94 -3.91
C LYS A 110 2.58 14.23 -4.59
N LYS A 111 3.82 14.36 -4.09
CA LYS A 111 4.97 13.58 -4.60
C LYS A 111 4.78 12.09 -4.36
N THR A 112 4.33 11.68 -3.16
CA THR A 112 4.00 10.27 -2.87
C THR A 112 2.91 9.73 -3.80
N ILE A 113 1.87 10.54 -4.07
CA ILE A 113 0.80 10.16 -5.01
C ILE A 113 1.34 10.01 -6.43
N GLN A 114 2.24 10.89 -6.86
CA GLN A 114 2.89 10.79 -8.17
C GLN A 114 3.76 9.51 -8.25
N THR A 115 4.51 9.19 -7.21
CA THR A 115 5.26 7.92 -7.10
C THR A 115 4.33 6.71 -7.22
N ALA A 116 3.17 6.74 -6.56
CA ALA A 116 2.18 5.66 -6.68
C ALA A 116 1.68 5.50 -8.13
N ILE A 117 1.52 6.62 -8.85
CA ILE A 117 1.12 6.61 -10.27
C ILE A 117 2.24 6.00 -11.15
N GLU A 118 3.49 6.33 -10.90
CA GLU A 118 4.65 5.85 -11.66
C GLU A 118 4.96 4.37 -11.40
N LEU A 119 4.76 3.91 -10.17
CA LEU A 119 4.87 2.49 -9.80
C LEU A 119 3.73 1.66 -10.41
N ASP A 120 2.62 2.31 -10.68
CA ASP A 120 1.46 1.75 -11.39
C ASP A 120 1.00 0.38 -10.87
N PRO A 121 0.78 0.18 -9.56
CA PRO A 121 0.23 -1.07 -9.05
C PRO A 121 -1.16 -1.35 -9.60
N ASP A 122 -1.62 -2.60 -9.50
CA ASP A 122 -2.98 -2.97 -9.87
C ASP A 122 -4.01 -2.32 -8.96
N TYR A 123 -3.67 -2.19 -7.68
CA TYR A 123 -4.47 -1.46 -6.69
C TYR A 123 -3.56 -0.64 -5.79
N ALA A 124 -3.91 0.62 -5.55
CA ALA A 124 -3.27 1.48 -4.56
C ALA A 124 -4.23 1.74 -3.40
N GLN A 125 -3.75 1.59 -2.19
CA GLN A 125 -4.45 1.96 -0.97
C GLN A 125 -3.76 3.19 -0.40
N PHE A 126 -4.52 4.23 -0.12
CA PHE A 126 -4.05 5.43 0.58
C PHE A 126 -4.75 5.49 1.92
N THR A 127 -4.00 5.62 3.00
CA THR A 127 -4.56 5.68 4.36
C THR A 127 -3.89 6.79 5.14
N VAL A 128 -4.64 7.40 6.06
CA VAL A 128 -4.06 8.38 6.97
C VAL A 128 -3.17 7.66 7.98
N CYS A 129 -1.97 8.18 8.18
CA CYS A 129 -1.05 7.67 9.19
C CYS A 129 -1.70 7.71 10.56
N CYS A 130 -1.70 6.57 11.26
CA CYS A 130 -2.27 6.44 12.60
C CYS A 130 -1.16 6.11 13.61
N PRO A 131 -0.78 7.04 14.49
CA PRO A 131 0.25 6.83 15.50
C PRO A 131 -0.31 6.03 16.68
N TYR A 132 -0.19 4.69 16.62
CA TYR A 132 -0.70 3.82 17.68
C TYR A 132 0.00 4.05 19.02
N PRO A 133 -0.72 3.96 20.14
CA PRO A 133 -0.14 4.08 21.49
C PRO A 133 1.05 3.13 21.70
N GLY A 134 2.07 3.61 22.39
CA GLY A 134 3.30 2.86 22.64
C GLY A 134 4.31 2.86 21.48
N THR A 135 3.97 3.43 20.33
CA THR A 135 4.93 3.61 19.24
C THR A 135 5.81 4.85 19.47
N LYS A 136 7.02 4.83 18.90
CA LYS A 136 7.92 5.99 18.93
C LYS A 136 7.25 7.25 18.39
N LEU A 137 6.51 7.13 17.27
CA LEU A 137 5.79 8.24 16.66
C LEU A 137 4.76 8.85 17.63
N ALA A 138 4.00 8.00 18.34
CA ALA A 138 3.04 8.49 19.33
C ALA A 138 3.72 9.27 20.45
N ASN A 139 4.86 8.80 20.96
CA ASN A 139 5.65 9.49 21.99
C ASN A 139 6.17 10.83 21.48
N GLU A 140 6.75 10.88 20.27
CA GLU A 140 7.24 12.11 19.64
C GLU A 140 6.12 13.14 19.42
N ILE A 141 4.88 12.71 19.12
CA ILE A 141 3.73 13.59 19.01
C ILE A 141 3.32 14.13 20.39
N HIS A 142 3.35 13.30 21.45
CA HIS A 142 3.11 13.78 22.83
C HIS A 142 4.14 14.83 23.27
N GLU A 143 5.37 14.69 22.81
CA GLU A 143 6.43 15.67 23.03
C GLU A 143 6.29 16.93 22.15
N GLY A 144 5.27 16.99 21.28
CA GLY A 144 5.01 18.14 20.42
C GLY A 144 5.89 18.25 19.18
N LYS A 145 6.57 17.16 18.78
CA LYS A 145 7.58 17.20 17.71
C LYS A 145 6.99 17.29 16.29
N TRP A 146 5.92 16.55 15.97
CA TRP A 146 5.43 16.41 14.60
C TRP A 146 4.04 16.99 14.34
N GLY A 147 3.29 17.21 15.40
CA GLY A 147 1.89 17.61 15.33
C GLY A 147 1.20 17.49 16.66
N LYS A 148 -0.11 17.30 16.64
CA LYS A 148 -0.93 17.13 17.85
C LYS A 148 -1.97 16.04 17.67
N PHE A 149 -2.30 15.33 18.75
CA PHE A 149 -3.45 14.42 18.77
C PHE A 149 -4.76 15.20 18.70
N ILE A 150 -5.73 14.62 17.98
CA ILE A 150 -7.09 15.13 17.89
C ILE A 150 -8.01 14.35 18.84
N THR A 151 -7.71 13.07 19.03
CA THR A 151 -8.45 12.18 19.91
C THR A 151 -7.50 11.22 20.63
N HIS A 152 -7.89 10.82 21.82
CA HIS A 152 -7.23 9.76 22.58
C HIS A 152 -8.16 8.54 22.77
N ASP A 153 -9.36 8.54 22.19
CA ASP A 153 -10.25 7.38 22.23
C ASP A 153 -9.71 6.27 21.32
N LEU A 154 -9.36 5.13 21.91
CA LEU A 154 -8.82 3.97 21.19
C LEU A 154 -9.74 3.43 20.10
N LYS A 155 -11.06 3.69 20.17
CA LYS A 155 -12.00 3.33 19.10
C LYS A 155 -11.76 4.09 17.80
N ASP A 156 -11.08 5.22 17.87
CA ASP A 156 -10.76 6.05 16.72
C ASP A 156 -9.45 5.63 16.03
N TYR A 157 -8.62 4.79 16.69
CA TYR A 157 -7.33 4.33 16.16
C TYR A 157 -7.52 3.26 15.09
N ASN A 158 -7.93 3.71 13.94
CA ASN A 158 -8.10 2.89 12.74
C ASN A 158 -7.70 3.70 11.49
N MET A 159 -7.52 3.03 10.38
CA MET A 159 -7.06 3.64 9.12
C MET A 159 -8.06 4.57 8.44
N TRP A 160 -9.27 4.72 8.98
CA TRP A 160 -10.34 5.51 8.38
C TRP A 160 -10.54 6.87 9.06
N LYS A 161 -10.06 7.01 10.31
CA LYS A 161 -10.19 8.23 11.09
C LYS A 161 -8.86 8.98 11.20
N VAL A 162 -8.95 10.30 11.29
CA VAL A 162 -7.82 11.16 11.58
C VAL A 162 -7.68 11.27 13.09
N THR A 163 -6.66 10.64 13.67
CA THR A 163 -6.41 10.63 15.11
C THR A 163 -5.44 11.70 15.57
N TRP A 164 -4.67 12.25 14.63
CA TRP A 164 -3.70 13.32 14.88
C TRP A 164 -3.59 14.25 13.68
N LEU A 165 -3.05 15.43 13.88
CA LEU A 165 -2.83 16.42 12.84
C LEU A 165 -1.34 16.79 12.76
N PRO A 166 -0.65 16.41 11.66
CA PRO A 166 0.71 16.88 11.39
C PRO A 166 0.76 18.40 11.21
N PHE A 167 1.85 19.03 11.60
CA PHE A 167 2.00 20.50 11.47
C PHE A 167 1.91 21.02 10.03
N GLY A 168 2.16 20.19 9.04
CA GLY A 168 2.05 20.55 7.62
C GLY A 168 0.62 20.74 7.12
N TYR A 169 -0.39 20.41 7.92
CA TYR A 169 -1.81 20.50 7.56
C TYR A 169 -2.55 21.49 8.49
N LYS A 170 -3.46 22.27 7.91
CA LYS A 170 -4.23 23.29 8.67
C LYS A 170 -5.26 22.67 9.60
N ASN A 171 -5.90 21.58 9.16
CA ASN A 171 -6.95 20.89 9.90
C ASN A 171 -7.15 19.45 9.37
N SER A 172 -7.95 18.67 10.08
CA SER A 172 -8.25 17.28 9.74
C SER A 172 -8.95 17.11 8.39
N GLU A 173 -9.75 18.11 7.99
CA GLU A 173 -10.45 18.07 6.71
C GLU A 173 -9.50 18.24 5.53
N GLU A 174 -8.48 19.09 5.63
CA GLU A 174 -7.42 19.22 4.62
C GLU A 174 -6.66 17.89 4.44
N LEU A 175 -6.31 17.23 5.56
CA LEU A 175 -5.66 15.92 5.52
C LEU A 175 -6.56 14.86 4.88
N LYS A 176 -7.85 14.84 5.24
CA LYS A 176 -8.82 13.91 4.65
C LYS A 176 -9.07 14.18 3.17
N ASN A 177 -9.06 15.45 2.77
CA ASN A 177 -9.16 15.85 1.38
C ASN A 177 -7.93 15.42 0.57
N MET A 178 -6.74 15.37 1.18
CA MET A 178 -5.54 14.85 0.52
C MET A 178 -5.65 13.35 0.27
N GLU A 179 -6.20 12.57 1.21
CA GLU A 179 -6.49 11.15 1.01
C GLU A 179 -7.50 10.95 -0.15
N ARG A 180 -8.61 11.70 -0.16
CA ARG A 180 -9.58 11.68 -1.28
C ARG A 180 -8.93 12.05 -2.61
N TYR A 181 -8.09 13.09 -2.61
CA TYR A 181 -7.34 13.50 -3.78
C TYR A 181 -6.44 12.38 -4.30
N ALA A 182 -5.77 11.63 -3.41
CA ALA A 182 -4.92 10.51 -3.78
C ALA A 182 -5.71 9.43 -4.52
N PHE A 183 -6.86 9.02 -3.99
CA PHE A 183 -7.74 8.04 -4.64
C PHE A 183 -8.22 8.54 -6.01
N ARG A 184 -8.70 9.78 -6.11
CA ARG A 184 -9.15 10.36 -7.39
C ARG A 184 -8.04 10.38 -8.41
N LYS A 185 -6.86 10.88 -8.05
CA LYS A 185 -5.70 10.99 -8.93
C LYS A 185 -5.22 9.62 -9.40
N PHE A 186 -5.26 8.62 -8.55
CA PHE A 186 -4.83 7.28 -8.92
C PHE A 186 -5.87 6.55 -9.78
N TYR A 187 -7.13 6.49 -9.37
CA TYR A 187 -8.14 5.62 -9.96
C TYR A 187 -8.88 6.23 -11.16
N LEU A 188 -8.99 7.57 -11.24
CA LEU A 188 -9.66 8.23 -12.37
C LEU A 188 -8.73 8.55 -13.55
N ARG A 189 -7.49 8.03 -13.55
CA ARG A 189 -6.59 8.16 -14.70
C ARG A 189 -7.18 7.43 -15.92
N PRO A 190 -7.26 8.07 -17.09
CA PRO A 190 -7.76 7.40 -18.30
C PRO A 190 -7.02 6.10 -18.62
N SER A 191 -5.69 6.08 -18.44
CA SER A 191 -4.86 4.89 -18.65
C SER A 191 -5.20 3.75 -17.68
N TYR A 192 -5.51 4.07 -16.42
CA TYR A 192 -5.93 3.07 -15.43
C TYR A 192 -7.31 2.51 -15.80
N VAL A 193 -8.28 3.38 -16.06
CA VAL A 193 -9.65 2.98 -16.42
C VAL A 193 -9.65 2.11 -17.67
N LEU A 194 -8.96 2.54 -18.74
CA LEU A 194 -8.85 1.78 -19.98
C LEU A 194 -8.24 0.38 -19.74
N ARG A 195 -7.16 0.31 -18.99
CA ARG A 195 -6.52 -0.98 -18.67
C ARG A 195 -7.46 -1.90 -17.89
N ARG A 196 -8.25 -1.37 -16.95
CA ARG A 196 -9.22 -2.18 -16.20
C ARG A 196 -10.38 -2.65 -17.06
N ILE A 197 -10.85 -1.85 -18.01
CA ILE A 197 -11.85 -2.26 -19.00
C ILE A 197 -11.29 -3.39 -19.88
N LEU A 198 -10.07 -3.23 -20.40
CA LEU A 198 -9.41 -4.24 -21.23
C LEU A 198 -9.05 -5.53 -20.49
N ALA A 199 -8.96 -5.49 -19.17
CA ALA A 199 -8.70 -6.66 -18.33
C ALA A 199 -9.95 -7.48 -18.00
N ILE A 200 -11.15 -7.04 -18.39
CA ILE A 200 -12.40 -7.78 -18.18
C ILE A 200 -12.40 -9.02 -19.09
N ARG A 201 -12.46 -10.20 -18.45
CA ARG A 201 -12.52 -11.49 -19.14
C ARG A 201 -13.74 -12.32 -18.75
N SER A 202 -14.44 -11.92 -17.69
CA SER A 202 -15.57 -12.64 -17.14
C SER A 202 -16.64 -11.70 -16.59
N PHE A 203 -17.85 -12.23 -16.41
CA PHE A 203 -18.94 -11.50 -15.76
C PHE A 203 -18.63 -11.20 -14.28
N GLU A 204 -17.84 -12.06 -13.63
CA GLU A 204 -17.38 -11.85 -12.26
C GLU A 204 -16.38 -10.67 -12.16
N ASP A 205 -15.56 -10.42 -13.18
CA ASP A 205 -14.70 -9.25 -13.23
C ASP A 205 -15.53 -7.96 -13.28
N ILE A 206 -16.60 -7.95 -14.06
CA ILE A 206 -17.53 -6.81 -14.15
C ILE A 206 -18.13 -6.53 -12.77
N LYS A 207 -18.65 -7.54 -12.07
CA LYS A 207 -19.20 -7.41 -10.72
C LYS A 207 -18.16 -6.86 -9.74
N ARG A 208 -16.93 -7.40 -9.79
CA ARG A 208 -15.81 -6.96 -8.94
C ARG A 208 -15.48 -5.49 -9.17
N TYR A 209 -15.38 -5.04 -10.42
CA TYR A 209 -15.08 -3.65 -10.75
C TYR A 209 -16.23 -2.70 -10.41
N ILE A 210 -17.48 -3.09 -10.62
CA ILE A 210 -18.65 -2.30 -10.18
C ILE A 210 -18.66 -2.15 -8.67
N LYS A 211 -18.43 -3.25 -7.92
CA LYS A 211 -18.38 -3.20 -6.45
C LYS A 211 -17.24 -2.30 -5.94
N GLY A 212 -16.05 -2.44 -6.53
CA GLY A 212 -14.90 -1.58 -6.23
C GLY A 212 -15.16 -0.11 -6.58
N GLY A 213 -15.71 0.17 -7.75
CA GLY A 213 -16.09 1.52 -8.17
C GLY A 213 -17.12 2.18 -7.24
N ARG A 214 -18.16 1.44 -6.84
CA ARG A 214 -19.13 1.93 -5.85
C ARG A 214 -18.50 2.24 -4.48
N ALA A 215 -17.56 1.42 -4.03
CA ALA A 215 -16.85 1.66 -2.78
C ALA A 215 -15.98 2.93 -2.87
N LEU A 216 -15.30 3.16 -3.99
CA LEU A 216 -14.53 4.38 -4.25
C LEU A 216 -15.43 5.62 -4.27
N VAL A 217 -16.58 5.55 -4.96
CA VAL A 217 -17.54 6.66 -5.02
C VAL A 217 -18.08 7.00 -3.64
N LYS A 218 -18.49 6.01 -2.85
CA LYS A 218 -19.03 6.24 -1.51
C LYS A 218 -17.99 6.74 -0.49
N GLY A 219 -16.75 6.31 -0.62
CA GLY A 219 -15.72 6.61 0.37
C GLY A 219 -14.84 7.82 0.03
N PHE A 220 -14.60 8.09 -1.26
CA PHE A 220 -13.51 8.98 -1.67
C PHE A 220 -13.85 9.93 -2.83
N LEU A 221 -14.96 9.78 -3.51
CA LEU A 221 -15.43 10.67 -4.56
C LEU A 221 -16.63 11.49 -4.13
#